data_61308f6c455b0e63e4369b1dcd3e7f87
#
_entry.id   61308f6c455b0e63e4369b1dcd3e7f87
#
_cell.length_a   1.000
_cell.length_b   1.000
_cell.length_c   1.000
_cell.angle_alpha   90.00
_cell.angle_beta   90.00
_cell.angle_gamma   90.00
#
_symmetry.space_group_name_H-M   'P 1'
#
loop_
_entity.id
_entity.type
_entity.pdbx_description
1 polymer ?
#
loop_
_entity_poly.entity_id
_entity_poly.type
_entity_poly.pdbx_seq_one_letter_code
_entity_poly.pdbx_strand_id
1 'polypeptide(L)'
;MGIGRFAFTPILPLMIQEGTVHLAQTAWLSSSNYIGYLVGALSLLKNNRHPLFVVLGLTLVTLTTWLASLSSFDWLLVLRFLAGVASAWVLVSISAFAINWLKSRQVATSGLIYTGVGIGITLTGLICSYFIFQSATVNVAAQSLSSPLSSRLWQYLGVIALLATLVVTFLLAKINSQFASTAAATTAAAKAHPSKAAHTKASHTNPTASITPAKLKLANVLTAYGLFGFGYILPATFLPQIAKQWLSGQSYLLIWPFFGLAAALSVVLSQDLQRRFDNVSLLGVWRVSQIIMAVGTLLPALWQSLAGLMLSALMVGGTFMVVTMAGLQVAASQVTHYPKYNLSALMTASFAFGQLIGPLTALVATGKNIWLALLPVSAIVLLIGVALLWRPYQHQQSSNHV
;
A
#
# COMPACT_ATOMS: atom_id res chain seq x y z
N MET A 1 2.93 -8.53 -3.19
CA MET A 1 2.08 -7.34 -3.40
C MET A 1 2.88 -6.18 -4.04
N GLY A 2 4.02 -5.78 -3.49
CA GLY A 2 4.87 -4.71 -4.06
C GLY A 2 5.26 -4.94 -5.53
N ILE A 3 5.54 -6.18 -5.92
CA ILE A 3 5.84 -6.54 -7.31
C ILE A 3 4.56 -6.50 -8.15
N GLY A 4 3.59 -7.38 -7.92
CA GLY A 4 2.47 -7.59 -8.83
C GLY A 4 1.56 -6.37 -9.02
N ARG A 5 1.29 -5.58 -7.95
CA ARG A 5 0.44 -4.39 -8.07
C ARG A 5 1.17 -3.23 -8.75
N PHE A 6 2.43 -3.01 -8.40
CA PHE A 6 3.19 -1.83 -8.83
C PHE A 6 4.07 -2.07 -10.04
N ALA A 7 4.11 -3.30 -10.60
CA ALA A 7 4.81 -3.63 -11.85
C ALA A 7 4.32 -2.81 -13.04
N PHE A 8 3.04 -2.49 -13.09
CA PHE A 8 2.44 -1.72 -14.16
C PHE A 8 3.12 -0.36 -14.37
N THR A 9 3.44 0.34 -13.30
CA THR A 9 3.98 1.71 -13.36
C THR A 9 5.30 1.83 -14.12
N PRO A 10 6.36 1.03 -13.86
CA PRO A 10 7.60 1.11 -14.63
C PRO A 10 7.52 0.47 -16.02
N ILE A 11 6.58 -0.46 -16.26
CA ILE A 11 6.37 -1.08 -17.57
C ILE A 11 5.55 -0.18 -18.48
N LEU A 12 4.67 0.67 -17.94
CA LEU A 12 3.74 1.51 -18.67
C LEU A 12 4.39 2.36 -19.78
N PRO A 13 5.49 3.11 -19.55
CA PRO A 13 6.15 3.86 -20.61
C PRO A 13 6.64 3.00 -21.77
N LEU A 14 7.02 1.75 -21.50
CA LEU A 14 7.45 0.78 -22.51
C LEU A 14 6.24 0.26 -23.28
N MET A 15 5.14 -0.11 -22.63
CA MET A 15 3.91 -0.58 -23.27
C MET A 15 3.36 0.47 -24.25
N ILE A 16 3.41 1.75 -23.89
CA ILE A 16 3.01 2.85 -24.78
C ILE A 16 3.97 2.95 -25.98
N GLN A 17 5.27 2.82 -25.75
CA GLN A 17 6.28 2.88 -26.82
C GLN A 17 6.16 1.69 -27.79
N GLU A 18 5.84 0.51 -27.31
CA GLU A 18 5.62 -0.70 -28.11
C GLU A 18 4.25 -0.72 -28.80
N GLY A 19 3.38 0.27 -28.52
CA GLY A 19 2.03 0.33 -29.08
C GLY A 19 1.06 -0.72 -28.54
N THR A 20 1.44 -1.46 -27.49
CA THR A 20 0.56 -2.46 -26.86
C THR A 20 -0.60 -1.81 -26.10
N VAL A 21 -0.43 -0.56 -25.64
CA VAL A 21 -1.44 0.25 -24.94
C VAL A 21 -1.31 1.71 -25.34
N HIS A 22 -2.43 2.37 -25.59
CA HIS A 22 -2.47 3.82 -25.82
C HIS A 22 -2.59 4.61 -24.50
N LEU A 23 -2.13 5.85 -24.48
CA LEU A 23 -2.13 6.69 -23.28
C LEU A 23 -3.55 6.78 -22.63
N ALA A 24 -4.61 6.95 -23.42
CA ALA A 24 -5.98 6.97 -22.90
C ALA A 24 -6.40 5.65 -22.23
N GLN A 25 -5.90 4.52 -22.72
CA GLN A 25 -6.19 3.20 -22.17
C GLN A 25 -5.52 2.98 -20.79
N THR A 26 -4.44 3.70 -20.49
CA THR A 26 -3.72 3.57 -19.21
C THR A 26 -4.57 3.96 -18.01
N ALA A 27 -5.43 4.98 -18.17
CA ALA A 27 -6.36 5.40 -17.14
C ALA A 27 -7.40 4.30 -16.85
N TRP A 28 -7.93 3.63 -17.88
CA TRP A 28 -8.85 2.50 -17.72
C TRP A 28 -8.21 1.31 -17.00
N LEU A 29 -6.97 0.95 -17.36
CA LEU A 29 -6.22 -0.13 -16.72
C LEU A 29 -5.93 0.18 -15.25
N SER A 30 -5.61 1.43 -14.94
CA SER A 30 -5.40 1.87 -13.56
C SER A 30 -6.70 1.85 -12.77
N SER A 31 -7.78 2.42 -13.33
CA SER A 31 -9.10 2.47 -12.68
C SER A 31 -9.67 1.08 -12.46
N SER A 32 -9.52 0.14 -13.41
CA SER A 32 -9.91 -1.26 -13.26
C SER A 32 -9.25 -1.90 -12.04
N ASN A 33 -7.94 -1.66 -11.85
CA ASN A 33 -7.23 -2.15 -10.66
C ASN A 33 -7.79 -1.54 -9.36
N TYR A 34 -8.14 -0.25 -9.37
CA TYR A 34 -8.65 0.41 -8.17
C TYR A 34 -10.10 0.05 -7.85
N ILE A 35 -10.94 -0.20 -8.87
CA ILE A 35 -12.27 -0.81 -8.68
C ILE A 35 -12.12 -2.19 -8.04
N GLY A 36 -11.23 -3.03 -8.57
CA GLY A 36 -10.94 -4.33 -7.99
C GLY A 36 -10.46 -4.21 -6.53
N TYR A 37 -9.58 -3.26 -6.24
CA TYR A 37 -9.07 -3.03 -4.90
C TYR A 37 -10.17 -2.58 -3.92
N LEU A 38 -11.11 -1.76 -4.38
CA LEU A 38 -12.30 -1.36 -3.61
C LEU A 38 -13.19 -2.56 -3.31
N VAL A 39 -13.52 -3.35 -4.34
CA VAL A 39 -14.35 -4.56 -4.21
C VAL A 39 -13.68 -5.57 -3.25
N GLY A 40 -12.36 -5.78 -3.40
CA GLY A 40 -11.59 -6.65 -2.53
C GLY A 40 -11.58 -6.19 -1.07
N ALA A 41 -11.45 -4.88 -0.81
CA ALA A 41 -11.52 -4.33 0.54
C ALA A 41 -12.92 -4.49 1.16
N LEU A 42 -13.99 -4.19 0.39
CA LEU A 42 -15.38 -4.33 0.83
C LEU A 42 -15.75 -5.79 1.14
N SER A 43 -15.23 -6.75 0.38
CA SER A 43 -15.48 -8.18 0.60
C SER A 43 -14.97 -8.69 1.96
N LEU A 44 -14.01 -7.97 2.58
CA LEU A 44 -13.43 -8.31 3.87
C LEU A 44 -14.09 -7.61 5.06
N LEU A 45 -15.11 -6.78 4.87
CA LEU A 45 -15.76 -6.04 5.96
C LEU A 45 -16.30 -6.95 7.08
N LYS A 46 -16.81 -8.13 6.72
CA LYS A 46 -17.41 -9.10 7.64
C LYS A 46 -16.60 -10.39 7.81
N ASN A 47 -15.40 -10.46 7.21
CA ASN A 47 -14.64 -11.70 7.15
C ASN A 47 -13.37 -11.63 8.01
N ASN A 48 -13.16 -12.65 8.85
CA ASN A 48 -12.03 -12.75 9.78
C ASN A 48 -11.02 -13.86 9.42
N ARG A 49 -11.11 -14.48 8.23
CA ARG A 49 -10.21 -15.57 7.80
C ARG A 49 -8.89 -15.05 7.21
N HIS A 50 -8.18 -14.23 7.96
CA HIS A 50 -6.99 -13.51 7.49
C HIS A 50 -5.90 -14.37 6.81
N PRO A 51 -5.44 -15.51 7.34
CA PRO A 51 -4.37 -16.28 6.70
C PRO A 51 -4.76 -16.82 5.31
N LEU A 52 -5.99 -17.28 5.13
CA LEU A 52 -6.49 -17.78 3.85
C LEU A 52 -6.47 -16.69 2.78
N PHE A 53 -6.97 -15.50 3.10
CA PHE A 53 -7.00 -14.39 2.16
C PHE A 53 -5.61 -13.84 1.82
N VAL A 54 -4.61 -14.00 2.68
CA VAL A 54 -3.21 -13.70 2.33
C VAL A 54 -2.73 -14.66 1.25
N VAL A 55 -2.90 -15.98 1.42
CA VAL A 55 -2.44 -16.97 0.46
C VAL A 55 -3.19 -16.86 -0.86
N LEU A 56 -4.52 -16.82 -0.84
CA LEU A 56 -5.34 -16.66 -2.05
C LEU A 56 -4.99 -15.36 -2.80
N GLY A 57 -4.83 -14.26 -2.08
CA GLY A 57 -4.47 -12.98 -2.67
C GLY A 57 -3.08 -13.00 -3.29
N LEU A 58 -2.07 -13.56 -2.64
CA LEU A 58 -0.72 -13.68 -3.19
C LEU A 58 -0.71 -14.57 -4.44
N THR A 59 -1.40 -15.71 -4.41
CA THR A 59 -1.51 -16.60 -5.57
C THR A 59 -2.20 -15.90 -6.74
N LEU A 60 -3.31 -15.21 -6.49
CA LEU A 60 -4.03 -14.50 -7.53
C LEU A 60 -3.23 -13.32 -8.11
N VAL A 61 -2.51 -12.54 -7.27
CA VAL A 61 -1.58 -11.50 -7.75
C VAL A 61 -0.50 -12.08 -8.64
N THR A 62 0.08 -13.21 -8.26
CA THR A 62 1.12 -13.90 -9.04
C THR A 62 0.57 -14.34 -10.41
N LEU A 63 -0.58 -15.01 -10.43
CA LEU A 63 -1.22 -15.48 -11.66
C LEU A 63 -1.56 -14.32 -12.59
N THR A 64 -2.19 -13.27 -12.07
CA THR A 64 -2.57 -12.11 -12.88
C THR A 64 -1.36 -11.35 -13.42
N THR A 65 -0.25 -11.31 -12.66
CA THR A 65 1.00 -10.70 -13.11
C THR A 65 1.62 -11.48 -14.27
N TRP A 66 1.66 -12.80 -14.17
CA TRP A 66 2.21 -13.65 -15.22
C TRP A 66 1.33 -13.65 -16.48
N LEU A 67 0.01 -13.80 -16.31
CA LEU A 67 -0.96 -13.81 -17.42
C LEU A 67 -1.03 -12.46 -18.16
N ALA A 68 -0.67 -11.34 -17.53
CA ALA A 68 -0.59 -10.04 -18.18
C ALA A 68 0.35 -10.02 -19.38
N SER A 69 1.32 -10.95 -19.46
CA SER A 69 2.25 -11.11 -20.58
C SER A 69 1.59 -11.60 -21.87
N LEU A 70 0.48 -12.32 -21.75
CA LEU A 70 -0.21 -13.00 -22.86
C LEU A 70 -1.52 -12.32 -23.26
N SER A 71 -1.82 -11.15 -22.67
CA SER A 71 -3.17 -10.61 -22.67
C SER A 71 -3.39 -9.52 -23.72
N SER A 72 -4.53 -9.57 -24.41
CA SER A 72 -5.10 -8.43 -25.12
C SER A 72 -5.55 -7.34 -24.13
N PHE A 73 -5.86 -6.14 -24.62
CA PHE A 73 -6.29 -5.02 -23.78
C PHE A 73 -7.49 -5.39 -22.89
N ASP A 74 -8.51 -6.05 -23.42
CA ASP A 74 -9.72 -6.40 -22.68
C ASP A 74 -9.41 -7.40 -21.55
N TRP A 75 -8.61 -8.42 -21.82
CA TRP A 75 -8.14 -9.34 -20.79
C TRP A 75 -7.25 -8.66 -19.76
N LEU A 76 -6.43 -7.72 -20.19
CA LEU A 76 -5.59 -6.95 -19.26
C LEU A 76 -6.45 -6.11 -18.29
N LEU A 77 -7.60 -5.58 -18.73
CA LEU A 77 -8.57 -4.93 -17.84
C LEU A 77 -9.08 -5.89 -16.76
N VAL A 78 -9.47 -7.11 -17.14
CA VAL A 78 -9.94 -8.13 -16.20
C VAL A 78 -8.83 -8.54 -15.24
N LEU A 79 -7.62 -8.78 -15.74
CA LEU A 79 -6.48 -9.15 -14.90
C LEU A 79 -6.09 -8.03 -13.93
N ARG A 80 -6.17 -6.77 -14.36
CA ARG A 80 -5.94 -5.61 -13.50
C ARG A 80 -6.99 -5.51 -12.39
N PHE A 81 -8.26 -5.76 -12.70
CA PHE A 81 -9.33 -5.85 -11.69
C PHE A 81 -9.04 -6.94 -10.66
N LEU A 82 -8.74 -8.16 -11.10
CA LEU A 82 -8.45 -9.29 -10.22
C LEU A 82 -7.19 -9.05 -9.38
N ALA A 83 -6.14 -8.46 -9.96
CA ALA A 83 -4.95 -8.04 -9.22
C ALA A 83 -5.26 -7.00 -8.15
N GLY A 84 -6.23 -6.12 -8.41
CA GLY A 84 -6.76 -5.17 -7.43
C GLY A 84 -7.41 -5.89 -6.24
N VAL A 85 -8.40 -6.76 -6.51
CA VAL A 85 -9.09 -7.57 -5.48
C VAL A 85 -8.07 -8.31 -4.61
N ALA A 86 -7.17 -9.02 -5.26
CA ALA A 86 -6.14 -9.81 -4.58
C ALA A 86 -5.21 -8.95 -3.71
N SER A 87 -4.82 -7.79 -4.20
CA SER A 87 -3.97 -6.85 -3.46
C SER A 87 -4.65 -6.31 -2.19
N ALA A 88 -5.96 -6.04 -2.25
CA ALA A 88 -6.74 -5.65 -1.07
C ALA A 88 -6.81 -6.79 -0.04
N TRP A 89 -7.06 -8.01 -0.48
CA TRP A 89 -7.05 -9.19 0.39
C TRP A 89 -5.72 -9.33 1.13
N VAL A 90 -4.60 -9.21 0.41
CA VAL A 90 -3.25 -9.30 1.02
C VAL A 90 -3.06 -8.17 2.02
N LEU A 91 -3.29 -6.90 1.65
CA LEU A 91 -2.99 -5.77 2.54
C LEU A 91 -3.84 -5.80 3.81
N VAL A 92 -5.15 -5.95 3.67
CA VAL A 92 -6.07 -5.96 4.83
C VAL A 92 -5.78 -7.13 5.75
N SER A 93 -5.61 -8.34 5.18
CA SER A 93 -5.42 -9.55 5.97
C SER A 93 -4.06 -9.61 6.65
N ILE A 94 -2.97 -9.25 5.94
CA ILE A 94 -1.64 -9.25 6.54
C ILE A 94 -1.49 -8.18 7.62
N SER A 95 -2.10 -7.00 7.41
CA SER A 95 -2.09 -5.93 8.42
C SER A 95 -2.79 -6.37 9.70
N ALA A 96 -3.99 -6.95 9.59
CA ALA A 96 -4.73 -7.44 10.75
C ALA A 96 -4.00 -8.61 11.45
N PHE A 97 -3.49 -9.58 10.67
CA PHE A 97 -2.74 -10.72 11.19
C PHE A 97 -1.47 -10.27 11.92
N ALA A 98 -0.65 -9.44 11.29
CA ALA A 98 0.63 -9.02 11.84
C ALA A 98 0.46 -8.13 13.09
N ILE A 99 -0.52 -7.22 13.11
CA ILE A 99 -0.79 -6.39 14.29
C ILE A 99 -1.18 -7.28 15.48
N ASN A 100 -2.06 -8.26 15.27
CA ASN A 100 -2.49 -9.16 16.34
C ASN A 100 -1.36 -10.09 16.80
N TRP A 101 -0.59 -10.66 15.86
CA TRP A 101 0.52 -11.56 16.16
C TRP A 101 1.66 -10.87 16.91
N LEU A 102 2.03 -9.64 16.51
CA LEU A 102 3.10 -8.87 17.16
C LEU A 102 2.67 -8.34 18.52
N LYS A 103 1.40 -7.96 18.69
CA LYS A 103 0.85 -7.60 20.00
C LYS A 103 0.93 -8.77 20.99
N SER A 104 0.60 -9.99 20.58
CA SER A 104 0.68 -11.16 21.44
C SER A 104 2.12 -11.50 21.89
N ARG A 105 3.12 -11.00 21.16
CA ARG A 105 4.55 -11.17 21.46
C ARG A 105 5.22 -9.93 22.05
N GLN A 106 4.45 -8.90 22.38
CA GLN A 106 4.94 -7.61 22.90
C GLN A 106 5.99 -6.93 22.01
N VAL A 107 5.94 -7.19 20.68
CA VAL A 107 6.87 -6.61 19.71
C VAL A 107 6.30 -5.30 19.17
N ALA A 108 6.97 -4.19 19.44
CA ALA A 108 6.53 -2.84 19.05
C ALA A 108 6.67 -2.51 17.54
N THR A 109 7.14 -3.45 16.70
CA THR A 109 7.53 -3.21 15.30
C THR A 109 6.52 -3.61 14.24
N SER A 110 5.24 -3.55 14.54
CA SER A 110 4.17 -3.98 13.61
C SER A 110 4.17 -3.24 12.26
N GLY A 111 4.77 -2.07 12.17
CA GLY A 111 4.86 -1.29 10.93
C GLY A 111 5.87 -1.81 9.91
N LEU A 112 6.87 -2.59 10.31
CA LEU A 112 7.92 -3.08 9.38
C LEU A 112 7.39 -3.97 8.25
N ILE A 113 6.20 -4.56 8.39
CA ILE A 113 5.56 -5.33 7.31
C ILE A 113 5.34 -4.50 6.04
N TYR A 114 5.14 -3.19 6.19
CA TYR A 114 4.90 -2.28 5.05
C TYR A 114 6.18 -1.98 4.27
N THR A 115 7.37 -2.17 4.85
CA THR A 115 8.67 -2.06 4.18
C THR A 115 8.77 -2.99 2.96
N GLY A 116 8.17 -4.18 3.04
CA GLY A 116 8.13 -5.15 1.95
C GLY A 116 7.47 -4.63 0.66
N VAL A 117 6.55 -3.67 0.76
CA VAL A 117 5.96 -3.03 -0.43
C VAL A 117 7.01 -2.17 -1.13
N GLY A 118 7.76 -1.34 -0.38
CA GLY A 118 8.83 -0.50 -0.92
C GLY A 118 9.96 -1.34 -1.54
N ILE A 119 10.38 -2.43 -0.90
CA ILE A 119 11.36 -3.37 -1.45
C ILE A 119 10.85 -3.95 -2.77
N GLY A 120 9.59 -4.38 -2.84
CA GLY A 120 9.00 -4.91 -4.07
C GLY A 120 8.94 -3.88 -5.21
N ILE A 121 8.65 -2.62 -4.91
CA ILE A 121 8.68 -1.51 -5.88
C ILE A 121 10.11 -1.27 -6.38
N THR A 122 11.09 -1.24 -5.47
CA THR A 122 12.51 -1.06 -5.82
C THR A 122 13.00 -2.16 -6.76
N LEU A 123 12.74 -3.43 -6.39
CA LEU A 123 13.14 -4.59 -7.21
C LEU A 123 12.48 -4.55 -8.59
N THR A 124 11.19 -4.26 -8.66
CA THR A 124 10.45 -4.13 -9.93
C THR A 124 11.05 -3.01 -10.78
N GLY A 125 11.33 -1.86 -10.17
CA GLY A 125 11.95 -0.74 -10.85
C GLY A 125 13.34 -1.08 -11.40
N LEU A 126 14.21 -1.67 -10.60
CA LEU A 126 15.56 -2.06 -11.00
C LEU A 126 15.55 -3.08 -12.15
N ILE A 127 14.68 -4.11 -12.07
CA ILE A 127 14.55 -5.12 -13.11
C ILE A 127 14.08 -4.48 -14.42
N CYS A 128 13.02 -3.67 -14.38
CA CYS A 128 12.52 -2.97 -15.56
C CYS A 128 13.59 -2.04 -16.14
N SER A 129 14.26 -1.25 -15.30
CA SER A 129 15.31 -0.32 -15.73
C SER A 129 16.47 -1.04 -16.40
N TYR A 130 16.94 -2.15 -15.83
CA TYR A 130 18.03 -2.94 -16.38
C TYR A 130 17.71 -3.47 -17.79
N PHE A 131 16.55 -4.13 -17.96
CA PHE A 131 16.18 -4.71 -19.26
C PHE A 131 15.85 -3.63 -20.31
N ILE A 132 15.23 -2.54 -19.92
CA ILE A 132 14.93 -1.43 -20.83
C ILE A 132 16.24 -0.75 -21.27
N PHE A 133 17.19 -0.53 -20.34
CA PHE A 133 18.51 0.02 -20.65
C PHE A 133 19.27 -0.87 -21.62
N GLN A 134 19.31 -2.19 -21.34
CA GLN A 134 20.00 -3.14 -22.17
C GLN A 134 19.40 -3.24 -23.59
N SER A 135 18.05 -3.20 -23.70
CA SER A 135 17.39 -3.26 -25.01
C SER A 135 17.66 -2.04 -25.90
N ALA A 136 17.95 -0.91 -25.31
CA ALA A 136 18.30 0.30 -26.05
C ALA A 136 19.75 0.31 -26.56
N THR A 137 20.61 -0.52 -25.97
CA THR A 137 22.04 -0.65 -26.39
C THR A 137 22.26 -1.74 -27.44
N VAL A 138 21.31 -2.69 -27.60
CA VAL A 138 21.42 -3.78 -28.58
C VAL A 138 20.70 -3.39 -29.87
N ASN A 139 21.39 -3.51 -31.00
CA ASN A 139 20.91 -3.09 -32.34
C ASN A 139 19.53 -3.67 -32.70
N VAL A 140 18.68 -2.80 -33.22
CA VAL A 140 17.25 -3.01 -33.59
C VAL A 140 17.01 -4.18 -34.55
N ALA A 141 18.01 -4.63 -35.33
CA ALA A 141 17.85 -5.66 -36.36
C ALA A 141 17.53 -7.08 -35.81
N ALA A 142 17.91 -7.38 -34.57
CA ALA A 142 17.65 -8.69 -33.94
C ALA A 142 16.31 -8.76 -33.19
N GLN A 143 15.59 -7.64 -33.04
CA GLN A 143 14.37 -7.53 -32.22
C GLN A 143 13.08 -7.87 -32.99
N SER A 144 13.13 -7.99 -34.30
CA SER A 144 11.92 -8.18 -35.13
C SER A 144 11.24 -9.56 -35.00
N LEU A 145 11.85 -10.52 -34.33
CA LEU A 145 11.31 -11.88 -34.16
C LEU A 145 10.95 -12.28 -32.72
N SER A 146 11.14 -11.41 -31.74
CA SER A 146 10.88 -11.73 -30.33
C SER A 146 9.62 -11.03 -29.81
N SER A 147 8.95 -11.66 -28.84
CA SER A 147 7.81 -11.05 -28.12
C SER A 147 8.19 -9.67 -27.55
N PRO A 148 7.22 -8.72 -27.42
CA PRO A 148 7.47 -7.40 -26.84
C PRO A 148 8.21 -7.48 -25.51
N LEU A 149 9.13 -6.56 -25.26
CA LEU A 149 9.89 -6.55 -24.02
C LEU A 149 8.97 -6.38 -22.78
N SER A 150 7.90 -5.61 -22.91
CA SER A 150 6.89 -5.48 -21.87
C SER A 150 6.29 -6.83 -21.47
N SER A 151 5.97 -7.71 -22.44
CA SER A 151 5.47 -9.07 -22.18
C SER A 151 6.50 -9.92 -21.42
N ARG A 152 7.77 -9.87 -21.81
CA ARG A 152 8.86 -10.57 -21.10
C ARG A 152 9.03 -10.06 -19.67
N LEU A 153 8.95 -8.75 -19.46
CA LEU A 153 9.01 -8.17 -18.11
C LEU A 153 7.86 -8.64 -17.22
N TRP A 154 6.64 -8.74 -17.76
CA TRP A 154 5.51 -9.31 -17.03
C TRP A 154 5.77 -10.78 -16.62
N GLN A 155 6.37 -11.59 -17.50
CA GLN A 155 6.75 -12.99 -17.19
C GLN A 155 7.81 -13.06 -16.08
N TYR A 156 8.90 -12.29 -16.19
CA TYR A 156 9.97 -12.28 -15.19
C TYR A 156 9.45 -11.87 -13.82
N LEU A 157 8.65 -10.81 -13.77
CA LEU A 157 8.06 -10.34 -12.52
C LEU A 157 7.02 -11.31 -11.97
N GLY A 158 6.29 -12.03 -12.83
CA GLY A 158 5.40 -13.11 -12.44
C GLY A 158 6.12 -14.29 -11.79
N VAL A 159 7.27 -14.71 -12.35
CA VAL A 159 8.12 -15.77 -11.77
C VAL A 159 8.68 -15.33 -10.41
N ILE A 160 9.19 -14.11 -10.28
CA ILE A 160 9.70 -13.59 -9.01
C ILE A 160 8.56 -13.50 -7.97
N ALA A 161 7.36 -13.07 -8.38
CA ALA A 161 6.19 -13.05 -7.51
C ALA A 161 5.78 -14.45 -7.06
N LEU A 162 5.89 -15.47 -7.95
CA LEU A 162 5.64 -16.87 -7.61
C LEU A 162 6.61 -17.34 -6.53
N LEU A 163 7.90 -17.15 -6.73
CA LEU A 163 8.93 -17.56 -5.75
C LEU A 163 8.69 -16.88 -4.39
N ALA A 164 8.41 -15.58 -4.39
CA ALA A 164 8.08 -14.84 -3.17
C ALA A 164 6.79 -15.38 -2.50
N THR A 165 5.78 -15.74 -3.29
CA THR A 165 4.52 -16.31 -2.78
C THR A 165 4.75 -17.67 -2.12
N LEU A 166 5.56 -18.54 -2.74
CA LEU A 166 5.91 -19.85 -2.16
C LEU A 166 6.63 -19.69 -0.82
N VAL A 167 7.61 -18.79 -0.74
CA VAL A 167 8.34 -18.50 0.51
C VAL A 167 7.38 -17.99 1.60
N VAL A 168 6.52 -17.02 1.28
CA VAL A 168 5.58 -16.46 2.27
C VAL A 168 4.57 -17.51 2.72
N THR A 169 4.03 -18.32 1.80
CA THR A 169 3.08 -19.39 2.13
C THR A 169 3.72 -20.44 3.05
N PHE A 170 4.96 -20.83 2.77
CA PHE A 170 5.72 -21.74 3.63
C PHE A 170 5.93 -21.16 5.04
N LEU A 171 6.34 -19.88 5.14
CA LEU A 171 6.54 -19.21 6.42
C LEU A 171 5.23 -19.08 7.22
N LEU A 172 4.12 -18.74 6.55
CA LEU A 172 2.80 -18.67 7.20
C LEU A 172 2.34 -20.05 7.70
N ALA A 173 2.55 -21.12 6.92
CA ALA A 173 2.23 -22.47 7.34
C ALA A 173 3.03 -22.87 8.60
N LYS A 174 4.34 -22.56 8.64
CA LYS A 174 5.21 -22.80 9.79
C LYS A 174 4.76 -22.03 11.03
N ILE A 175 4.38 -20.77 10.88
CA ILE A 175 3.87 -19.95 11.98
C ILE A 175 2.55 -20.53 12.50
N ASN A 176 1.61 -20.88 11.63
CA ASN A 176 0.32 -21.44 12.03
C ASN A 176 0.46 -22.81 12.75
N SER A 177 1.39 -23.66 12.30
CA SER A 177 1.64 -24.95 12.97
C SER A 177 2.19 -24.77 14.38
N GLN A 178 3.05 -23.77 14.61
CA GLN A 178 3.55 -23.45 15.94
C GLN A 178 2.42 -22.97 16.88
N PHE A 179 1.46 -22.18 16.38
CA PHE A 179 0.30 -21.78 17.18
C PHE A 179 -0.58 -22.96 17.55
N ALA A 180 -0.84 -23.85 16.61
CA ALA A 180 -1.66 -25.03 16.87
C ALA A 180 -1.02 -25.94 17.94
N SER A 181 0.30 -26.16 17.87
CA SER A 181 1.03 -26.97 18.84
C SER A 181 1.06 -26.33 20.24
N THR A 182 1.27 -25.02 20.33
CA THR A 182 1.27 -24.29 21.61
C THR A 182 -0.12 -24.30 22.25
N ALA A 183 -1.18 -24.07 21.47
CA ALA A 183 -2.55 -24.12 21.95
C ALA A 183 -2.91 -25.54 22.45
N ALA A 184 -2.52 -26.58 21.71
CA ALA A 184 -2.71 -27.98 22.11
C ALA A 184 -1.96 -28.33 23.40
N ALA A 185 -0.72 -27.89 23.54
CA ALA A 185 0.09 -28.09 24.76
C ALA A 185 -0.52 -27.38 25.98
N THR A 186 -1.00 -26.14 25.82
CA THR A 186 -1.67 -25.38 26.88
C THR A 186 -2.98 -26.05 27.32
N THR A 187 -3.76 -26.55 26.35
CA THR A 187 -5.02 -27.28 26.63
C THR A 187 -4.75 -28.63 27.30
N ALA A 188 -3.68 -29.33 26.89
CA ALA A 188 -3.27 -30.60 27.53
C ALA A 188 -2.77 -30.36 28.97
N ALA A 189 -1.97 -29.30 29.20
CA ALA A 189 -1.52 -28.94 30.53
C ALA A 189 -2.67 -28.52 31.47
N ALA A 190 -3.67 -27.78 30.95
CA ALA A 190 -4.87 -27.42 31.70
C ALA A 190 -5.77 -28.64 32.03
N LYS A 191 -5.78 -29.66 31.18
CA LYS A 191 -6.50 -30.94 31.48
C LYS A 191 -5.72 -31.87 32.42
N ALA A 192 -4.37 -31.80 32.40
CA ALA A 192 -3.54 -32.67 33.24
C ALA A 192 -3.48 -32.22 34.72
N HIS A 193 -3.78 -30.95 35.01
CA HIS A 193 -3.89 -30.42 36.36
C HIS A 193 -5.28 -29.80 36.59
N PRO A 194 -6.29 -30.56 36.95
CA PRO A 194 -7.52 -29.99 37.51
C PRO A 194 -7.18 -29.47 38.91
N SER A 195 -6.68 -28.24 38.97
CA SER A 195 -6.40 -27.55 40.23
C SER A 195 -7.71 -27.39 41.00
N LYS A 196 -7.83 -28.05 42.15
CA LYS A 196 -8.79 -27.70 43.19
C LYS A 196 -8.70 -26.19 43.41
N ALA A 197 -9.83 -25.50 43.21
CA ALA A 197 -9.93 -24.07 43.47
C ALA A 197 -9.53 -23.78 44.94
N ALA A 198 -8.28 -23.43 45.14
CA ALA A 198 -7.84 -22.75 46.32
C ALA A 198 -8.23 -21.29 46.15
N HIS A 199 -9.13 -20.81 47.01
CA HIS A 199 -9.41 -19.40 47.22
C HIS A 199 -8.15 -18.66 47.67
N THR A 200 -7.25 -18.38 46.80
CA THR A 200 -6.19 -17.43 47.06
C THR A 200 -6.75 -16.06 46.70
N LYS A 201 -6.98 -15.24 47.72
CA LYS A 201 -7.28 -13.81 47.54
C LYS A 201 -6.27 -13.22 46.58
N ALA A 202 -6.77 -12.80 45.40
CA ALA A 202 -5.98 -12.04 44.48
C ALA A 202 -5.47 -10.80 45.19
N SER A 203 -4.15 -10.75 45.38
CA SER A 203 -3.43 -9.55 45.74
C SER A 203 -3.78 -8.50 44.69
N HIS A 204 -4.36 -7.40 45.09
CA HIS A 204 -4.60 -6.22 44.26
C HIS A 204 -3.24 -5.65 43.82
N THR A 205 -2.63 -6.23 42.80
CA THR A 205 -1.74 -5.46 41.96
C THR A 205 -2.64 -4.51 41.17
N ASN A 206 -2.50 -3.22 41.45
CA ASN A 206 -3.18 -2.14 40.74
C ASN A 206 -3.19 -2.46 39.25
N PRO A 207 -4.34 -2.57 38.57
CA PRO A 207 -4.35 -2.62 37.13
C PRO A 207 -3.75 -1.29 36.67
N THR A 208 -2.58 -1.35 36.04
CA THR A 208 -2.06 -0.22 35.29
C THR A 208 -3.23 0.21 34.38
N ALA A 209 -3.79 1.36 34.67
CA ALA A 209 -4.98 1.87 34.01
C ALA A 209 -4.71 1.77 32.51
N SER A 210 -5.36 0.87 31.81
CA SER A 210 -5.30 0.75 30.37
C SER A 210 -5.92 2.03 29.82
N ILE A 211 -5.08 3.02 29.49
CA ILE A 211 -5.52 4.28 28.90
C ILE A 211 -6.21 3.92 27.59
N THR A 212 -7.54 3.85 27.62
CA THR A 212 -8.34 3.65 26.41
C THR A 212 -8.06 4.82 25.48
N PRO A 213 -7.60 4.58 24.23
CA PRO A 213 -7.30 5.67 23.32
C PRO A 213 -8.54 6.53 23.10
N ALA A 214 -8.36 7.85 23.01
CA ALA A 214 -9.46 8.77 22.81
C ALA A 214 -10.23 8.43 21.50
N LYS A 215 -11.55 8.51 21.56
CA LYS A 215 -12.44 8.18 20.43
C LYS A 215 -12.30 9.20 19.31
N LEU A 216 -11.98 8.73 18.12
CA LEU A 216 -11.85 9.56 16.92
C LEU A 216 -13.18 9.64 16.14
N LYS A 217 -13.42 10.76 15.46
CA LYS A 217 -14.49 10.88 14.47
C LYS A 217 -14.17 10.03 13.26
N LEU A 218 -14.80 8.86 13.16
CA LEU A 218 -14.51 7.88 12.11
C LEU A 218 -14.66 8.47 10.70
N ALA A 219 -15.67 9.32 10.47
CA ALA A 219 -15.88 9.99 9.19
C ALA A 219 -14.66 10.84 8.78
N ASN A 220 -14.08 11.64 9.70
CA ASN A 220 -12.92 12.46 9.39
C ASN A 220 -11.70 11.60 9.03
N VAL A 221 -11.47 10.52 9.78
CA VAL A 221 -10.35 9.59 9.55
C VAL A 221 -10.50 8.89 8.20
N LEU A 222 -11.69 8.37 7.89
CA LEU A 222 -11.97 7.72 6.62
C LEU A 222 -11.84 8.69 5.45
N THR A 223 -12.44 9.89 5.55
CA THR A 223 -12.35 10.90 4.48
C THR A 223 -10.90 11.32 4.25
N ALA A 224 -10.14 11.62 5.32
CA ALA A 224 -8.72 11.98 5.18
C ALA A 224 -7.90 10.87 4.49
N TYR A 225 -8.21 9.60 4.79
CA TYR A 225 -7.52 8.47 4.16
C TYR A 225 -7.96 8.25 2.70
N GLY A 226 -9.20 8.54 2.36
CA GLY A 226 -9.68 8.57 0.97
C GLY A 226 -9.03 9.69 0.16
N LEU A 227 -8.92 10.89 0.73
CA LEU A 227 -8.23 12.03 0.11
C LEU A 227 -6.74 11.77 -0.07
N PHE A 228 -6.09 11.06 0.87
CA PHE A 228 -4.75 10.54 0.69
C PHE A 228 -4.67 9.59 -0.52
N GLY A 229 -5.64 8.66 -0.65
CA GLY A 229 -5.73 7.76 -1.79
C GLY A 229 -5.79 8.48 -3.13
N PHE A 230 -6.60 9.54 -3.23
CA PHE A 230 -6.70 10.38 -4.43
C PHE A 230 -5.40 11.15 -4.71
N GLY A 231 -4.86 11.83 -3.69
CA GLY A 231 -3.78 12.78 -3.91
C GLY A 231 -2.44 12.14 -4.29
N TYR A 232 -2.13 10.95 -3.76
CA TYR A 232 -0.86 10.30 -4.07
C TYR A 232 -0.89 9.48 -5.38
N ILE A 233 -2.09 9.10 -5.87
CA ILE A 233 -2.17 8.08 -6.92
C ILE A 233 -1.70 8.57 -8.28
N LEU A 234 -1.86 9.87 -8.59
CA LEU A 234 -1.39 10.43 -9.84
C LEU A 234 0.13 10.36 -9.96
N PRO A 235 0.93 10.88 -9.01
CA PRO A 235 2.38 10.69 -9.07
C PRO A 235 2.77 9.22 -8.95
N ALA A 236 2.15 8.43 -8.09
CA ALA A 236 2.47 7.01 -7.92
C ALA A 236 2.19 6.14 -9.17
N THR A 237 1.29 6.57 -10.04
CA THR A 237 0.98 5.83 -11.28
C THR A 237 1.76 6.36 -12.48
N PHE A 238 1.90 7.67 -12.59
CA PHE A 238 2.34 8.31 -13.82
C PHE A 238 3.72 8.97 -13.75
N LEU A 239 4.37 9.05 -12.58
CA LEU A 239 5.65 9.74 -12.44
C LEU A 239 6.74 9.24 -13.42
N PRO A 240 6.92 7.91 -13.67
CA PRO A 240 7.86 7.45 -14.70
C PRO A 240 7.45 7.86 -16.11
N GLN A 241 6.16 7.91 -16.43
CA GLN A 241 5.66 8.36 -17.73
C GLN A 241 5.84 9.87 -17.90
N ILE A 242 5.56 10.65 -16.86
CA ILE A 242 5.82 12.11 -16.83
C ILE A 242 7.32 12.37 -17.03
N ALA A 243 8.16 11.64 -16.31
CA ALA A 243 9.61 11.77 -16.43
C ALA A 243 10.11 11.44 -17.85
N LYS A 244 9.56 10.38 -18.48
CA LYS A 244 9.88 10.03 -19.86
C LYS A 244 9.47 11.10 -20.87
N GLN A 245 8.37 11.83 -20.61
CA GLN A 245 7.91 12.93 -21.47
C GLN A 245 8.78 14.19 -21.34
N TRP A 246 9.30 14.48 -20.14
CA TRP A 246 10.01 15.73 -19.86
C TRP A 246 11.52 15.61 -19.90
N LEU A 247 12.08 14.41 -19.74
CA LEU A 247 13.53 14.18 -19.72
C LEU A 247 13.98 13.56 -21.05
N SER A 248 15.12 14.02 -21.53
CA SER A 248 15.84 13.36 -22.60
C SER A 248 16.64 12.15 -22.09
N GLY A 249 16.80 11.13 -22.93
CA GLY A 249 17.57 9.94 -22.60
C GLY A 249 16.86 8.96 -21.66
N GLN A 250 17.63 8.20 -20.90
CA GLN A 250 17.12 7.08 -20.09
C GLN A 250 17.11 7.35 -18.57
N SER A 251 17.42 8.55 -18.13
CA SER A 251 17.48 8.94 -16.71
C SER A 251 16.14 8.76 -15.98
N TYR A 252 15.01 8.80 -16.71
CA TYR A 252 13.68 8.53 -16.15
C TYR A 252 13.54 7.13 -15.53
N LEU A 253 14.37 6.16 -15.96
CA LEU A 253 14.36 4.78 -15.44
C LEU A 253 14.71 4.70 -13.95
N LEU A 254 15.47 5.67 -13.44
CA LEU A 254 15.88 5.72 -12.02
C LEU A 254 14.75 6.15 -11.09
N ILE A 255 13.73 6.82 -11.60
CA ILE A 255 12.66 7.42 -10.79
C ILE A 255 11.92 6.36 -9.95
N TRP A 256 11.55 5.23 -10.58
CA TRP A 256 10.76 4.20 -9.90
C TRP A 256 11.54 3.38 -8.87
N PRO A 257 12.76 2.90 -9.13
CA PRO A 257 13.61 2.29 -8.10
C PRO A 257 13.82 3.21 -6.89
N PHE A 258 14.06 4.51 -7.16
CA PHE A 258 14.28 5.49 -6.11
C PHE A 258 13.03 5.74 -5.26
N PHE A 259 11.87 5.82 -5.89
CA PHE A 259 10.57 5.88 -5.21
C PHE A 259 10.36 4.69 -4.27
N GLY A 260 10.66 3.47 -4.74
CA GLY A 260 10.53 2.25 -3.93
C GLY A 260 11.51 2.20 -2.76
N LEU A 261 12.77 2.59 -2.99
CA LEU A 261 13.81 2.67 -1.94
C LEU A 261 13.41 3.66 -0.85
N ALA A 262 12.92 4.84 -1.25
CA ALA A 262 12.42 5.84 -0.32
C ALA A 262 11.24 5.27 0.51
N ALA A 263 10.32 4.54 -0.13
CA ALA A 263 9.19 3.90 0.56
C ALA A 263 9.63 2.83 1.57
N ALA A 264 10.66 2.05 1.26
CA ALA A 264 11.18 1.03 2.17
C ALA A 264 11.88 1.65 3.38
N LEU A 265 12.77 2.61 3.14
CA LEU A 265 13.59 3.23 4.19
C LEU A 265 12.75 4.09 5.14
N SER A 266 11.79 4.84 4.61
CA SER A 266 10.96 5.75 5.42
C SER A 266 10.11 5.04 6.47
N VAL A 267 9.62 3.84 6.19
CA VAL A 267 8.89 3.02 7.16
C VAL A 267 9.79 2.64 8.32
N VAL A 268 11.03 2.21 8.03
CA VAL A 268 12.02 1.86 9.06
C VAL A 268 12.35 3.09 9.92
N LEU A 269 12.66 4.22 9.27
CA LEU A 269 12.98 5.47 9.97
C LEU A 269 11.82 5.98 10.81
N SER A 270 10.58 5.91 10.28
CA SER A 270 9.38 6.31 11.02
C SER A 270 9.13 5.44 12.26
N GLN A 271 9.36 4.14 12.16
CA GLN A 271 9.24 3.21 13.29
C GLN A 271 10.34 3.44 14.34
N ASP A 272 11.57 3.70 13.92
CA ASP A 272 12.67 4.01 14.83
C ASP A 272 12.42 5.35 15.57
N LEU A 273 11.93 6.36 14.85
CA LEU A 273 11.56 7.66 15.44
C LEU A 273 10.47 7.50 16.52
N GLN A 274 9.42 6.72 16.22
CA GLN A 274 8.33 6.45 17.17
C GLN A 274 8.77 5.66 18.40
N ARG A 275 9.87 4.89 18.30
CA ARG A 275 10.45 4.17 19.45
C ARG A 275 11.32 5.05 20.33
N ARG A 276 12.06 5.98 19.72
CA ARG A 276 12.98 6.85 20.44
C ARG A 276 12.31 8.02 21.16
N PHE A 277 11.12 8.42 20.66
CA PHE A 277 10.41 9.60 21.14
C PHE A 277 8.95 9.28 21.47
N ASP A 278 8.63 9.19 22.76
CA ASP A 278 7.29 8.84 23.26
C ASP A 278 6.20 9.86 22.89
N ASN A 279 6.58 11.10 22.58
CA ASN A 279 5.68 12.17 22.19
C ASN A 279 5.28 12.14 20.71
N VAL A 280 5.84 11.25 19.90
CA VAL A 280 5.52 11.12 18.46
C VAL A 280 4.23 10.32 18.27
N SER A 281 3.11 11.02 18.10
CA SER A 281 1.82 10.38 17.88
C SER A 281 1.65 9.86 16.44
N LEU A 282 0.89 8.76 16.27
CA LEU A 282 0.53 8.21 14.95
C LEU A 282 -0.17 9.23 14.04
N LEU A 283 -1.08 10.05 14.62
CA LEU A 283 -1.74 11.14 13.88
C LEU A 283 -0.75 12.25 13.49
N GLY A 284 0.25 12.52 14.33
CA GLY A 284 1.34 13.45 14.01
C GLY A 284 2.16 12.96 12.83
N VAL A 285 2.59 11.69 12.86
CA VAL A 285 3.31 11.05 11.76
C VAL A 285 2.50 11.09 10.47
N TRP A 286 1.21 10.76 10.53
CA TRP A 286 0.33 10.81 9.36
C TRP A 286 0.25 12.23 8.78
N ARG A 287 -0.06 13.25 9.62
CA ARG A 287 -0.17 14.65 9.17
C ARG A 287 1.11 15.16 8.52
N VAL A 288 2.26 14.99 9.18
CA VAL A 288 3.56 15.46 8.66
C VAL A 288 3.90 14.75 7.35
N SER A 289 3.75 13.42 7.30
CA SER A 289 4.02 12.67 6.08
C SER A 289 3.11 13.08 4.92
N GLN A 290 1.82 13.37 5.19
CA GLN A 290 0.89 13.80 4.15
C GLN A 290 1.16 15.23 3.66
N ILE A 291 1.67 16.13 4.52
CA ILE A 291 2.16 17.45 4.10
C ILE A 291 3.39 17.32 3.20
N ILE A 292 4.38 16.52 3.60
CA ILE A 292 5.56 16.25 2.78
C ILE A 292 5.16 15.68 1.42
N MET A 293 4.19 14.76 1.41
CA MET A 293 3.65 14.19 0.17
C MET A 293 2.98 15.25 -0.71
N ALA A 294 2.21 16.17 -0.14
CA ALA A 294 1.57 17.24 -0.90
C ALA A 294 2.62 18.13 -1.60
N VAL A 295 3.68 18.51 -0.88
CA VAL A 295 4.82 19.23 -1.48
C VAL A 295 5.48 18.41 -2.58
N GLY A 296 5.77 17.11 -2.31
CA GLY A 296 6.38 16.22 -3.30
C GLY A 296 5.53 16.03 -4.55
N THR A 297 4.20 15.99 -4.41
CA THR A 297 3.27 15.90 -5.54
C THR A 297 3.25 17.16 -6.39
N LEU A 298 3.44 18.33 -5.78
CA LEU A 298 3.48 19.62 -6.47
C LEU A 298 4.79 19.87 -7.22
N LEU A 299 5.90 19.33 -6.71
CA LEU A 299 7.25 19.60 -7.24
C LEU A 299 7.41 19.41 -8.76
N PRO A 300 6.92 18.34 -9.41
CA PRO A 300 7.08 18.18 -10.85
C PRO A 300 6.41 19.29 -11.66
N ALA A 301 5.32 19.87 -11.15
CA ALA A 301 4.67 21.00 -11.82
C ALA A 301 5.49 22.29 -11.72
N LEU A 302 6.28 22.46 -10.68
CA LEU A 302 7.12 23.64 -10.44
C LEU A 302 8.54 23.50 -10.98
N TRP A 303 9.06 22.28 -11.01
CA TRP A 303 10.47 22.01 -11.35
C TRP A 303 10.61 20.79 -12.25
N GLN A 304 10.45 21.00 -13.57
CA GLN A 304 10.46 19.97 -14.62
C GLN A 304 11.88 19.52 -14.98
N SER A 305 12.63 19.03 -14.01
CA SER A 305 13.99 18.53 -14.19
C SER A 305 14.15 17.15 -13.53
N LEU A 306 15.25 16.46 -13.83
CA LEU A 306 15.57 15.19 -13.16
C LEU A 306 15.62 15.37 -11.63
N ALA A 307 16.23 16.44 -11.14
CA ALA A 307 16.31 16.70 -9.70
C ALA A 307 14.93 16.92 -9.06
N GLY A 308 14.04 17.69 -9.72
CA GLY A 308 12.67 17.92 -9.26
C GLY A 308 11.84 16.61 -9.21
N LEU A 309 11.98 15.78 -10.25
CA LEU A 309 11.30 14.47 -10.32
C LEU A 309 11.85 13.46 -9.30
N MET A 310 13.18 13.45 -9.08
CA MET A 310 13.80 12.60 -8.07
C MET A 310 13.39 13.02 -6.65
N LEU A 311 13.33 14.33 -6.38
CA LEU A 311 12.87 14.86 -5.10
C LEU A 311 11.38 14.55 -4.88
N SER A 312 10.55 14.66 -5.92
CA SER A 312 9.16 14.22 -5.90
C SER A 312 9.06 12.73 -5.57
N ALA A 313 9.84 11.89 -6.26
CA ALA A 313 9.88 10.44 -5.99
C ALA A 313 10.29 10.12 -4.55
N LEU A 314 11.27 10.84 -4.00
CA LEU A 314 11.70 10.72 -2.60
C LEU A 314 10.59 11.12 -1.64
N MET A 315 9.94 12.26 -1.86
CA MET A 315 8.92 12.78 -0.94
C MET A 315 7.62 11.96 -1.01
N VAL A 316 7.12 11.66 -2.20
CA VAL A 316 5.89 10.86 -2.37
C VAL A 316 6.15 9.39 -2.01
N GLY A 317 7.22 8.80 -2.54
CA GLY A 317 7.63 7.43 -2.21
C GLY A 317 7.92 7.25 -0.74
N GLY A 318 8.69 8.17 -0.13
CA GLY A 318 9.06 8.15 1.27
C GLY A 318 7.92 8.36 2.25
N THR A 319 6.75 8.79 1.80
CA THR A 319 5.65 9.10 2.72
C THR A 319 4.43 8.19 2.54
N PHE A 320 4.18 7.64 1.35
CA PHE A 320 2.93 6.90 1.10
C PHE A 320 2.79 5.63 1.96
N MET A 321 3.86 4.88 2.17
CA MET A 321 3.81 3.71 3.06
C MET A 321 3.77 4.10 4.54
N VAL A 322 4.37 5.21 4.92
CA VAL A 322 4.28 5.76 6.28
C VAL A 322 2.85 6.18 6.59
N VAL A 323 2.17 6.89 5.68
CA VAL A 323 0.75 7.27 5.84
C VAL A 323 -0.13 6.02 5.87
N THR A 324 0.14 5.04 4.99
CA THR A 324 -0.59 3.76 4.99
C THR A 324 -0.45 3.03 6.33
N MET A 325 0.75 2.92 6.85
CA MET A 325 1.05 2.32 8.14
C MET A 325 0.35 3.06 9.28
N ALA A 326 0.54 4.38 9.36
CA ALA A 326 -0.04 5.20 10.43
C ALA A 326 -1.57 5.14 10.41
N GLY A 327 -2.20 5.25 9.23
CA GLY A 327 -3.65 5.14 9.08
C GLY A 327 -4.23 3.80 9.53
N LEU A 328 -3.60 2.68 9.15
CA LEU A 328 -4.04 1.35 9.56
C LEU A 328 -3.77 1.07 11.06
N GLN A 329 -2.70 1.62 11.63
CA GLN A 329 -2.45 1.55 13.08
C GLN A 329 -3.43 2.42 13.88
N VAL A 330 -3.79 3.61 13.37
CA VAL A 330 -4.88 4.43 13.92
C VAL A 330 -6.20 3.66 13.88
N ALA A 331 -6.54 3.02 12.76
CA ALA A 331 -7.73 2.17 12.68
C ALA A 331 -7.72 1.05 13.74
N ALA A 332 -6.58 0.36 13.89
CA ALA A 332 -6.41 -0.70 14.88
C ALA A 332 -6.57 -0.20 16.34
N SER A 333 -6.19 1.04 16.64
CA SER A 333 -6.39 1.65 17.96
C SER A 333 -7.85 1.97 18.26
N GLN A 334 -8.70 2.10 17.25
CA GLN A 334 -10.11 2.46 17.39
C GLN A 334 -11.09 1.27 17.41
N VAL A 335 -10.59 0.03 17.33
CA VAL A 335 -11.44 -1.19 17.28
C VAL A 335 -12.38 -1.29 18.48
N THR A 336 -11.94 -0.90 19.67
CA THR A 336 -12.75 -0.90 20.90
C THR A 336 -13.94 0.06 20.82
N HIS A 337 -13.79 1.18 20.12
CA HIS A 337 -14.85 2.16 19.93
C HIS A 337 -15.83 1.81 18.80
N TYR A 338 -15.39 1.00 17.82
CA TYR A 338 -16.16 0.62 16.64
C TYR A 338 -16.12 -0.89 16.38
N PRO A 339 -16.56 -1.74 17.34
CA PRO A 339 -16.38 -3.20 17.28
C PRO A 339 -17.17 -3.88 16.14
N LYS A 340 -18.19 -3.21 15.61
CA LYS A 340 -19.04 -3.75 14.53
C LYS A 340 -18.36 -3.74 13.15
N TYR A 341 -17.25 -3.03 12.99
CA TYR A 341 -16.63 -2.80 11.68
C TYR A 341 -15.21 -3.36 11.63
N ASN A 342 -14.85 -3.99 10.52
CA ASN A 342 -13.46 -4.21 10.18
C ASN A 342 -12.86 -2.87 9.70
N LEU A 343 -12.28 -2.10 10.64
CA LEU A 343 -11.79 -0.76 10.36
C LEU A 343 -10.66 -0.75 9.33
N SER A 344 -9.81 -1.78 9.31
CA SER A 344 -8.74 -1.88 8.29
C SER A 344 -9.33 -2.05 6.90
N ALA A 345 -10.39 -2.85 6.74
CA ALA A 345 -11.08 -3.00 5.46
C ALA A 345 -11.79 -1.70 5.05
N LEU A 346 -12.43 -1.00 6.00
CA LEU A 346 -13.12 0.25 5.74
C LEU A 346 -12.15 1.38 5.34
N MET A 347 -11.02 1.49 6.03
CA MET A 347 -9.93 2.41 5.66
C MET A 347 -9.41 2.10 4.24
N THR A 348 -9.14 0.83 3.96
CA THR A 348 -8.65 0.39 2.64
C THR A 348 -9.69 0.66 1.55
N ALA A 349 -10.98 0.50 1.82
CA ALA A 349 -12.05 0.82 0.88
C ALA A 349 -12.12 2.33 0.59
N SER A 350 -12.04 3.17 1.62
CA SER A 350 -11.99 4.63 1.46
C SER A 350 -10.79 5.07 0.63
N PHE A 351 -9.62 4.51 0.92
CA PHE A 351 -8.40 4.74 0.16
C PHE A 351 -8.54 4.30 -1.32
N ALA A 352 -9.12 3.12 -1.56
CA ALA A 352 -9.36 2.60 -2.91
C ALA A 352 -10.33 3.49 -3.71
N PHE A 353 -11.36 4.02 -3.04
CA PHE A 353 -12.29 4.97 -3.65
C PHE A 353 -11.57 6.26 -4.10
N GLY A 354 -10.70 6.82 -3.26
CA GLY A 354 -9.87 7.95 -3.63
C GLY A 354 -8.95 7.64 -4.82
N GLN A 355 -8.31 6.48 -4.82
CA GLN A 355 -7.45 6.04 -5.93
C GLN A 355 -8.21 5.87 -7.25
N LEU A 356 -9.46 5.43 -7.20
CA LEU A 356 -10.29 5.25 -8.39
C LEU A 356 -10.54 6.59 -9.10
N ILE A 357 -10.80 7.65 -8.34
CA ILE A 357 -11.11 8.96 -8.91
C ILE A 357 -9.88 9.59 -9.59
N GLY A 358 -8.67 9.37 -9.05
CA GLY A 358 -7.44 9.99 -9.55
C GLY A 358 -7.21 9.81 -11.06
N PRO A 359 -7.04 8.59 -11.60
CA PRO A 359 -6.83 8.36 -13.03
C PRO A 359 -8.02 8.80 -13.89
N LEU A 360 -9.25 8.77 -13.37
CA LEU A 360 -10.43 9.24 -14.10
C LEU A 360 -10.36 10.75 -14.38
N THR A 361 -9.75 11.54 -13.49
CA THR A 361 -9.52 12.97 -13.75
C THR A 361 -8.59 13.19 -14.94
N ALA A 362 -7.66 12.27 -15.20
CA ALA A 362 -6.78 12.33 -16.35
C ALA A 362 -7.50 12.05 -17.69
N LEU A 363 -8.66 11.38 -17.69
CA LEU A 363 -9.49 11.19 -18.88
C LEU A 363 -10.25 12.44 -19.28
N VAL A 364 -10.66 13.26 -18.31
CA VAL A 364 -11.49 14.46 -18.55
C VAL A 364 -10.62 15.68 -18.87
N ALA A 365 -9.42 15.72 -18.34
CA ALA A 365 -8.51 16.83 -18.58
C ALA A 365 -7.84 16.67 -19.94
N THR A 366 -8.06 17.63 -20.85
CA THR A 366 -7.49 17.68 -22.21
C THR A 366 -6.34 18.67 -22.27
N GLY A 367 -5.27 18.34 -23.00
CA GLY A 367 -4.17 19.24 -23.27
C GLY A 367 -2.77 18.64 -23.12
N LYS A 368 -1.78 19.25 -23.76
CA LYS A 368 -0.37 18.78 -23.75
C LYS A 368 0.27 18.79 -22.35
N ASN A 369 -0.24 19.60 -21.44
CA ASN A 369 0.33 19.82 -20.09
C ASN A 369 -0.65 19.45 -18.97
N ILE A 370 -1.44 18.40 -19.15
CA ILE A 370 -2.45 17.92 -18.18
C ILE A 370 -1.89 17.78 -16.76
N TRP A 371 -0.63 17.34 -16.64
CA TRP A 371 0.01 17.12 -15.34
C TRP A 371 0.23 18.41 -14.55
N LEU A 372 0.44 19.56 -15.24
CA LEU A 372 0.59 20.88 -14.59
C LEU A 372 -0.72 21.33 -13.89
N ALA A 373 -1.87 20.83 -14.31
CA ALA A 373 -3.15 21.10 -13.65
C ALA A 373 -3.48 20.06 -12.58
N LEU A 374 -3.25 18.76 -12.86
CA LEU A 374 -3.67 17.68 -11.98
C LEU A 374 -2.81 17.52 -10.72
N LEU A 375 -1.49 17.76 -10.83
CA LEU A 375 -0.60 17.63 -9.66
C LEU A 375 -0.88 18.67 -8.57
N PRO A 376 -1.10 19.97 -8.86
CA PRO A 376 -1.55 20.93 -7.86
C PRO A 376 -2.89 20.59 -7.22
N VAL A 377 -3.87 20.13 -7.99
CA VAL A 377 -5.16 19.66 -7.44
C VAL A 377 -4.95 18.52 -6.46
N SER A 378 -4.10 17.54 -6.81
CA SER A 378 -3.76 16.43 -5.92
C SER A 378 -3.11 16.91 -4.61
N ALA A 379 -2.20 17.89 -4.69
CA ALA A 379 -1.55 18.48 -3.52
C ALA A 379 -2.56 19.19 -2.61
N ILE A 380 -3.50 19.96 -3.18
CA ILE A 380 -4.56 20.62 -2.42
C ILE A 380 -5.43 19.59 -1.71
N VAL A 381 -5.85 18.53 -2.38
CA VAL A 381 -6.66 17.45 -1.80
C VAL A 381 -5.93 16.77 -0.63
N LEU A 382 -4.63 16.55 -0.74
CA LEU A 382 -3.82 16.03 0.37
C LEU A 382 -3.85 16.97 1.58
N LEU A 383 -3.71 18.28 1.38
CA LEU A 383 -3.75 19.28 2.46
C LEU A 383 -5.13 19.37 3.10
N ILE A 384 -6.22 19.23 2.34
CA ILE A 384 -7.59 19.13 2.90
C ILE A 384 -7.68 17.90 3.82
N GLY A 385 -7.12 16.75 3.40
CA GLY A 385 -7.06 15.56 4.25
C GLY A 385 -6.31 15.79 5.56
N VAL A 386 -5.21 16.55 5.54
CA VAL A 386 -4.48 16.95 6.75
C VAL A 386 -5.35 17.82 7.65
N ALA A 387 -6.09 18.79 7.10
CA ALA A 387 -6.95 19.67 7.87
C ALA A 387 -8.05 18.90 8.62
N LEU A 388 -8.62 17.84 8.03
CA LEU A 388 -9.59 16.96 8.69
C LEU A 388 -8.99 16.22 9.89
N LEU A 389 -7.69 15.95 9.87
CA LEU A 389 -6.98 15.27 10.97
C LEU A 389 -6.59 16.22 12.12
N TRP A 390 -6.77 17.52 11.98
CA TRP A 390 -6.49 18.49 13.07
C TRP A 390 -7.55 18.46 14.17
N ARG A 391 -8.82 18.10 13.84
CA ARG A 391 -9.92 17.96 14.80
C ARG A 391 -10.55 16.57 14.73
N PRO A 392 -9.79 15.50 14.98
CA PRO A 392 -10.27 14.14 14.77
C PRO A 392 -11.09 13.60 15.93
N TYR A 393 -11.06 14.26 17.11
CA TYR A 393 -11.69 13.75 18.33
C TYR A 393 -13.20 14.08 18.39
N GLN A 394 -13.96 13.16 18.95
CA GLN A 394 -15.33 13.45 19.36
C GLN A 394 -15.27 14.24 20.67
N HIS A 395 -16.02 15.34 20.76
CA HIS A 395 -16.27 15.99 22.04
C HIS A 395 -16.96 14.98 22.97
N GLN A 396 -16.34 14.63 24.10
CA GLN A 396 -17.08 14.04 25.20
C GLN A 396 -18.07 15.11 25.64
N GLN A 397 -19.36 14.91 25.37
CA GLN A 397 -20.39 15.59 26.14
C GLN A 397 -20.18 15.12 27.58
N SER A 398 -19.75 16.05 28.43
CA SER A 398 -19.79 15.87 29.86
C SER A 398 -21.25 15.67 30.24
N SER A 399 -21.70 14.43 30.35
CA SER A 399 -22.95 14.11 31.04
C SER A 399 -22.69 14.30 32.55
N ASN A 400 -22.55 15.54 32.96
CA ASN A 400 -22.85 15.94 34.31
C ASN A 400 -24.38 15.98 34.38
N HIS A 401 -25.00 14.84 34.63
CA HIS A 401 -26.28 14.78 35.27
C HIS A 401 -26.02 14.58 36.76
N VAL A 402 -26.26 15.65 37.48
CA VAL A 402 -26.49 15.77 38.91
C VAL A 402 -27.52 14.77 39.41
#